data_42bb605c864962f4b29f54a7d4cdc2d0
#
_entry.id   42bb605c864962f4b29f54a7d4cdc2d0
#
_cell.length_a   1.000
_cell.length_b   1.000
_cell.length_c   1.000
_cell.angle_alpha   90.00
_cell.angle_beta   90.00
_cell.angle_gamma   90.00
#
_symmetry.space_group_name_H-M   'P 1'
#
loop_
_entity.id
_entity.type
_entity.pdbx_description
1 polymer ?
#
loop_
_entity_poly.entity_id
_entity_poly.type
_entity_poly.pdbx_seq_one_letter_code
_entity_poly.pdbx_strand_id
1 'polypeptide(L)'
;MAKKITGYIKLQVPAGAANPSPPIGPALGQRGLNIMEFCKSFNAKTQDQEKGMPIPVTITVFSDKSFTYEMKTAPASFFLKKAAKLTSGSKSPGLTSAGSVTKAQVRQIAEAKMKDLNANDVEKAMLMIEGSARSMGIEVKG
;
A
#
# COMPACT_ATOMS: atom_id res chain seq x y z
N MET A 1 18.97 20.68 15.06
CA MET A 1 19.93 19.56 14.95
C MET A 1 19.28 18.37 14.29
N ALA A 2 20.02 17.64 13.48
CA ALA A 2 19.53 16.40 12.87
C ALA A 2 19.38 15.32 13.95
N LYS A 3 18.19 14.75 14.08
CA LYS A 3 17.94 13.65 15.01
C LYS A 3 18.50 12.36 14.45
N LYS A 4 19.07 11.53 15.32
CA LYS A 4 19.61 10.24 14.91
C LYS A 4 18.46 9.26 14.63
N ILE A 5 18.47 8.64 13.45
CA ILE A 5 17.49 7.64 13.08
C ILE A 5 17.87 6.32 13.74
N THR A 6 16.96 5.73 14.51
CA THR A 6 17.15 4.44 15.17
C THR A 6 16.59 3.27 14.36
N GLY A 7 15.65 3.54 13.48
CA GLY A 7 15.10 2.50 12.63
C GLY A 7 13.90 2.95 11.82
N TYR A 8 13.39 2.01 11.04
CA TYR A 8 12.23 2.21 10.18
C TYR A 8 11.19 1.14 10.47
N ILE A 9 9.92 1.51 10.37
CA ILE A 9 8.79 0.60 10.49
C ILE A 9 7.97 0.73 9.21
N LYS A 10 7.71 -0.39 8.55
CA LYS A 10 6.88 -0.43 7.34
C LYS A 10 5.59 -1.18 7.65
N LEU A 11 4.46 -0.53 7.43
CA LEU A 11 3.14 -1.08 7.71
C LEU A 11 2.19 -0.82 6.57
N GLN A 12 1.13 -1.62 6.49
CA GLN A 12 -0.05 -1.32 5.69
C GLN A 12 -1.20 -1.04 6.65
N VAL A 13 -1.76 0.18 6.57
CA VAL A 13 -2.80 0.64 7.49
C VAL A 13 -4.05 0.98 6.69
N PRO A 14 -5.23 0.50 7.10
CA PRO A 14 -6.48 0.87 6.43
C PRO A 14 -6.73 2.37 6.54
N ALA A 15 -7.08 3.01 5.43
CA ALA A 15 -7.36 4.44 5.39
C ALA A 15 -8.54 4.80 6.31
N GLY A 16 -8.36 5.81 7.14
CA GLY A 16 -9.39 6.29 8.05
C GLY A 16 -9.73 5.34 9.20
N ALA A 17 -9.03 4.22 9.33
CA ALA A 17 -9.33 3.17 10.29
C ALA A 17 -8.10 2.72 11.09
N ALA A 18 -7.09 3.58 11.24
CA ALA A 18 -5.93 3.29 12.07
C ALA A 18 -6.35 3.22 13.54
N ASN A 19 -5.97 2.14 14.22
CA ASN A 19 -6.28 1.92 15.63
C ASN A 19 -5.11 1.20 16.31
N PRO A 20 -5.08 1.16 17.67
CA PRO A 20 -4.00 0.54 18.41
C PRO A 20 -3.94 -0.98 18.34
N SER A 21 -4.89 -1.62 17.66
CA SER A 21 -4.89 -3.07 17.51
C SER A 21 -3.81 -3.54 16.52
N PRO A 22 -3.45 -4.84 16.51
CA PRO A 22 -2.50 -5.35 15.51
C PRO A 22 -2.91 -5.01 14.08
N PRO A 23 -1.96 -4.69 13.18
CA PRO A 23 -0.50 -4.74 13.36
C PRO A 23 0.13 -3.45 13.90
N ILE A 24 -0.63 -2.39 14.09
CA ILE A 24 -0.09 -1.06 14.44
C ILE A 24 0.45 -1.01 15.87
N GLY A 25 -0.34 -1.48 16.83
CA GLY A 25 0.01 -1.42 18.24
C GLY A 25 1.36 -2.10 18.54
N PRO A 26 1.52 -3.39 18.22
CA PRO A 26 2.79 -4.09 18.48
C PRO A 26 3.97 -3.48 17.74
N ALA A 27 3.81 -3.06 16.49
CA ALA A 27 4.89 -2.50 15.69
C ALA A 27 5.42 -1.19 16.27
N LEU A 28 4.53 -0.30 16.67
CA LEU A 28 4.90 0.98 17.28
C LEU A 28 5.31 0.81 18.74
N GLY A 29 4.65 -0.09 19.45
CA GLY A 29 4.94 -0.36 20.86
C GLY A 29 6.35 -0.88 21.10
N GLN A 30 6.87 -1.73 20.21
CA GLN A 30 8.24 -2.23 20.28
C GLN A 30 9.29 -1.12 20.23
N ARG A 31 8.97 -0.02 19.58
CA ARG A 31 9.86 1.13 19.45
C ARG A 31 9.56 2.22 20.48
N GLY A 32 8.57 2.01 21.33
CA GLY A 32 8.19 2.97 22.35
C GLY A 32 7.56 4.25 21.83
N LEU A 33 6.92 4.19 20.68
CA LEU A 33 6.29 5.33 20.03
C LEU A 33 4.87 5.55 20.54
N ASN A 34 4.37 6.77 20.41
CA ASN A 34 2.99 7.11 20.77
C ASN A 34 2.02 6.63 19.69
N ILE A 35 1.36 5.51 19.95
CA ILE A 35 0.45 4.84 19.03
C ILE A 35 -0.76 5.73 18.72
N MET A 36 -1.34 6.38 19.74
CA MET A 36 -2.53 7.20 19.57
C MET A 36 -2.27 8.44 18.71
N GLU A 37 -1.11 9.04 18.87
CA GLU A 37 -0.70 10.20 18.07
C GLU A 37 -0.59 9.83 16.59
N PHE A 38 0.02 8.68 16.29
CA PHE A 38 0.10 8.14 14.93
C PHE A 38 -1.30 7.90 14.36
N CYS A 39 -2.16 7.20 15.10
CA CYS A 39 -3.52 6.88 14.65
C CYS A 39 -4.33 8.12 14.33
N LYS A 40 -4.30 9.11 15.21
CA LYS A 40 -5.03 10.38 15.02
C LYS A 40 -4.53 11.12 13.78
N SER A 41 -3.21 11.27 13.66
CA SER A 41 -2.59 11.99 12.54
C SER A 41 -2.86 11.28 11.23
N PHE A 42 -2.71 9.95 11.18
CA PHE A 42 -2.96 9.16 9.99
C PHE A 42 -4.43 9.24 9.57
N ASN A 43 -5.36 9.06 10.50
CA ASN A 43 -6.79 9.14 10.21
C ASN A 43 -7.18 10.52 9.66
N ALA A 44 -6.63 11.58 10.23
CA ALA A 44 -6.87 12.94 9.74
C ALA A 44 -6.38 13.13 8.29
N LYS A 45 -5.21 12.61 7.97
CA LYS A 45 -4.64 12.71 6.62
C LYS A 45 -5.33 11.82 5.59
N THR A 46 -5.99 10.77 6.03
CA THR A 46 -6.62 9.80 5.12
C THR A 46 -8.14 9.92 5.07
N GLN A 47 -8.72 10.98 5.64
CA GLN A 47 -10.17 11.19 5.61
C GLN A 47 -10.75 11.22 4.21
N ASP A 48 -10.00 11.78 3.25
CA ASP A 48 -10.42 11.90 1.85
C ASP A 48 -10.18 10.62 1.05
N GLN A 49 -9.55 9.62 1.64
CA GLN A 49 -9.27 8.36 1.00
C GLN A 49 -10.45 7.39 1.18
N GLU A 50 -10.51 6.39 0.30
CA GLU A 50 -11.49 5.32 0.42
C GLU A 50 -11.25 4.54 1.73
N LYS A 51 -12.27 4.45 2.58
CA LYS A 51 -12.15 3.72 3.84
C LYS A 51 -11.83 2.25 3.63
N GLY A 52 -10.91 1.73 4.42
CA GLY A 52 -10.47 0.34 4.31
C GLY A 52 -9.43 0.10 3.23
N MET A 53 -9.06 1.12 2.43
CA MET A 53 -7.99 0.99 1.45
C MET A 53 -6.65 0.85 2.17
N PRO A 54 -5.90 -0.26 1.98
CA PRO A 54 -4.61 -0.42 2.63
C PRO A 54 -3.62 0.62 2.07
N ILE A 55 -3.03 1.41 2.98
CA ILE A 55 -2.05 2.42 2.61
C ILE A 55 -0.70 2.00 3.18
N PRO A 56 0.32 1.78 2.35
CA PRO A 56 1.66 1.51 2.85
C PRO A 56 2.22 2.75 3.53
N VAL A 57 2.71 2.57 4.74
CA VAL A 57 3.28 3.66 5.55
C VAL A 57 4.69 3.26 5.95
N THR A 58 5.65 4.15 5.73
CA THR A 58 7.01 4.00 6.23
C THR A 58 7.21 5.00 7.36
N ILE A 59 7.45 4.49 8.57
CA ILE A 59 7.65 5.31 9.76
C ILE A 59 9.14 5.36 10.08
N THR A 60 9.71 6.56 10.15
CA THR A 60 11.10 6.77 10.56
C THR A 60 11.11 7.09 12.05
N VAL A 61 11.85 6.29 12.82
CA VAL A 61 11.95 6.41 14.28
C VAL A 61 13.26 7.09 14.64
N PHE A 62 13.19 8.09 15.50
CA PHE A 62 14.35 8.84 15.97
C PHE A 62 14.72 8.44 17.41
N SER A 63 15.95 8.78 17.81
CA SER A 63 16.49 8.41 19.12
C SER A 63 15.74 9.00 20.32
N ASP A 64 15.05 10.12 20.11
CA ASP A 64 14.25 10.79 21.15
C ASP A 64 12.82 10.25 21.23
N LYS A 65 12.53 9.11 20.59
CA LYS A 65 11.22 8.48 20.47
C LYS A 65 10.19 9.31 19.68
N SER A 66 10.65 10.32 18.94
CA SER A 66 9.82 10.99 17.96
C SER A 66 9.82 10.17 16.65
N PHE A 67 8.84 10.44 15.80
CA PHE A 67 8.72 9.76 14.51
C PHE A 67 8.19 10.69 13.43
N THR A 68 8.52 10.36 12.20
CA THR A 68 7.88 10.90 11.02
C THR A 68 7.41 9.74 10.16
N TYR A 69 6.41 9.95 9.33
CA TYR A 69 5.92 8.90 8.46
C TYR A 69 5.57 9.43 7.09
N GLU A 70 5.73 8.56 6.09
CA GLU A 70 5.34 8.84 4.72
C GLU A 70 4.32 7.81 4.28
N MET A 71 3.27 8.29 3.62
CA MET A 71 2.22 7.45 3.05
C MET A 71 2.43 7.32 1.55
N LYS A 72 2.23 6.12 1.03
CA LYS A 72 2.26 5.83 -0.39
C LYS A 72 0.85 5.47 -0.87
N THR A 73 0.69 5.33 -2.19
CA THR A 73 -0.56 4.83 -2.76
C THR A 73 -0.78 3.38 -2.37
N ALA A 74 -2.03 2.92 -2.42
CA ALA A 74 -2.37 1.53 -2.12
C ALA A 74 -1.55 0.57 -2.98
N PRO A 75 -1.28 -0.68 -2.50
CA PRO A 75 -0.54 -1.66 -3.28
C PRO A 75 -1.21 -1.96 -4.62
N ALA A 76 -0.40 -2.28 -5.63
CA ALA A 76 -0.92 -2.68 -6.95
C ALA A 76 -1.92 -3.84 -6.84
N SER A 77 -1.67 -4.77 -5.92
CA SER A 77 -2.57 -5.89 -5.67
C SER A 77 -3.99 -5.46 -5.28
N PHE A 78 -4.11 -4.41 -4.48
CA PHE A 78 -5.41 -3.87 -4.10
C PHE A 78 -6.17 -3.33 -5.32
N PHE A 79 -5.52 -2.54 -6.14
CA PHE A 79 -6.11 -1.98 -7.34
C PHE A 79 -6.51 -3.07 -8.35
N LEU A 80 -5.67 -4.09 -8.51
CA LEU A 80 -5.96 -5.21 -9.41
C LEU A 80 -7.17 -6.01 -8.93
N LYS A 81 -7.25 -6.32 -7.65
CA LYS A 81 -8.40 -7.02 -7.07
C LYS A 81 -9.68 -6.20 -7.25
N LYS A 82 -9.61 -4.91 -7.02
CA LYS A 82 -10.76 -4.01 -7.19
C LYS A 82 -11.21 -3.95 -8.65
N ALA A 83 -10.27 -3.83 -9.59
CA ALA A 83 -10.56 -3.79 -11.02
C ALA A 83 -11.18 -5.10 -11.53
N ALA A 84 -10.69 -6.22 -11.02
CA ALA A 84 -11.20 -7.56 -11.37
C ALA A 84 -12.42 -7.96 -10.54
N LYS A 85 -12.84 -7.12 -9.59
CA LYS A 85 -13.97 -7.38 -8.66
C LYS A 85 -13.76 -8.67 -7.83
N LEU A 86 -12.53 -8.88 -7.38
CA LEU A 86 -12.15 -10.04 -6.59
C LEU A 86 -11.87 -9.66 -5.14
N THR A 87 -12.12 -10.59 -4.23
CA THR A 87 -11.76 -10.44 -2.82
C THR A 87 -10.33 -10.90 -2.55
N SER A 88 -9.85 -11.88 -3.33
CA SER A 88 -8.48 -12.38 -3.24
C SER A 88 -8.00 -12.86 -4.60
N GLY A 89 -6.68 -12.98 -4.75
CA GLY A 89 -6.09 -13.55 -5.96
C GLY A 89 -6.25 -15.08 -6.03
N SER A 90 -5.66 -15.67 -7.05
CA SER A 90 -5.67 -17.13 -7.22
C SER A 90 -4.90 -17.84 -6.11
N LYS A 91 -5.38 -18.98 -5.68
CA LYS A 91 -4.65 -19.87 -4.77
C LYS A 91 -3.46 -20.53 -5.44
N SER A 92 -3.51 -20.68 -6.76
CA SER A 92 -2.46 -21.33 -7.57
C SER A 92 -2.13 -20.44 -8.77
N PRO A 93 -1.44 -19.28 -8.54
CA PRO A 93 -1.08 -18.39 -9.65
C PRO A 93 -0.22 -19.11 -10.69
N GLY A 94 -0.50 -18.87 -11.96
CA GLY A 94 0.17 -19.53 -13.05
C GLY A 94 -0.45 -20.86 -13.50
N LEU A 95 -1.27 -21.47 -12.62
CA LEU A 95 -2.01 -22.68 -12.94
C LEU A 95 -3.50 -22.39 -13.16
N THR A 96 -4.09 -21.60 -12.29
CA THR A 96 -5.50 -21.21 -12.38
C THR A 96 -5.61 -19.69 -12.38
N SER A 97 -6.58 -19.16 -13.15
CA SER A 97 -6.89 -17.74 -13.17
C SER A 97 -8.03 -17.44 -12.21
N ALA A 98 -7.86 -16.43 -11.35
CA ALA A 98 -8.90 -15.97 -10.44
C ALA A 98 -9.85 -14.96 -11.11
N GLY A 99 -9.40 -14.29 -12.17
CA GLY A 99 -10.18 -13.28 -12.88
C GLY A 99 -9.33 -12.62 -13.95
N SER A 100 -9.84 -11.53 -14.51
CA SER A 100 -9.13 -10.81 -15.57
C SER A 100 -9.35 -9.30 -15.44
N VAL A 101 -8.39 -8.55 -15.97
CA VAL A 101 -8.47 -7.09 -16.11
C VAL A 101 -8.12 -6.72 -17.54
N THR A 102 -8.60 -5.58 -17.99
CA THR A 102 -8.27 -5.06 -19.33
C THR A 102 -7.00 -4.21 -19.27
N LYS A 103 -6.35 -4.02 -20.41
CA LYS A 103 -5.19 -3.11 -20.50
C LYS A 103 -5.57 -1.67 -20.12
N ALA A 104 -6.79 -1.25 -20.43
CA ALA A 104 -7.27 0.06 -20.03
C ALA A 104 -7.32 0.22 -18.50
N GLN A 105 -7.76 -0.82 -17.80
CA GLN A 105 -7.76 -0.85 -16.32
C GLN A 105 -6.33 -0.84 -15.76
N VAL A 106 -5.44 -1.62 -16.36
CA VAL A 106 -4.01 -1.63 -15.99
C VAL A 106 -3.40 -0.25 -16.16
N ARG A 107 -3.71 0.43 -17.26
CA ARG A 107 -3.24 1.79 -17.52
C ARG A 107 -3.73 2.77 -16.46
N GLN A 108 -4.99 2.70 -16.08
CA GLN A 108 -5.54 3.55 -15.01
C GLN A 108 -4.82 3.33 -13.68
N ILE A 109 -4.54 2.09 -13.33
CA ILE A 109 -3.78 1.73 -12.12
C ILE A 109 -2.35 2.29 -12.20
N ALA A 110 -1.70 2.12 -13.34
CA ALA A 110 -0.34 2.61 -13.56
C ALA A 110 -0.28 4.14 -13.42
N GLU A 111 -1.22 4.86 -14.02
CA GLU A 111 -1.29 6.31 -13.91
C GLU A 111 -1.49 6.77 -12.47
N ALA A 112 -2.34 6.08 -11.72
CA ALA A 112 -2.60 6.40 -10.31
C ALA A 112 -1.37 6.18 -9.43
N LYS A 113 -0.51 5.21 -9.78
CA LYS A 113 0.69 4.87 -9.01
C LYS A 113 1.99 5.49 -9.53
N MET A 114 1.95 6.26 -10.62
CA MET A 114 3.19 6.80 -11.22
C MET A 114 4.08 7.53 -10.22
N LYS A 115 3.50 8.23 -9.27
CA LYS A 115 4.24 8.97 -8.25
C LYS A 115 5.06 8.07 -7.31
N ASP A 116 4.68 6.80 -7.15
CA ASP A 116 5.36 5.84 -6.28
C ASP A 116 6.23 4.87 -7.06
N LEU A 117 6.11 4.83 -8.38
CA LEU A 117 6.84 3.91 -9.22
C LEU A 117 8.12 4.57 -9.77
N ASN A 118 9.11 3.74 -10.01
CA ASN A 118 10.35 4.19 -10.64
C ASN A 118 10.33 4.06 -12.17
N ALA A 119 9.15 3.86 -12.75
CA ALA A 119 8.98 3.78 -14.19
C ALA A 119 9.12 5.17 -14.83
N ASN A 120 9.74 5.23 -16.00
CA ASN A 120 9.96 6.48 -16.73
C ASN A 120 8.71 6.94 -17.49
N ASP A 121 7.83 6.03 -17.83
CA ASP A 121 6.61 6.33 -18.58
C ASP A 121 5.49 5.37 -18.17
N VAL A 122 4.26 5.68 -18.61
CA VAL A 122 3.06 4.90 -18.28
C VAL A 122 3.14 3.49 -18.83
N GLU A 123 3.71 3.29 -20.02
CA GLU A 123 3.81 1.95 -20.63
C GLU A 123 4.67 1.02 -19.80
N LYS A 124 5.80 1.51 -19.30
CA LYS A 124 6.68 0.74 -18.41
C LYS A 124 6.00 0.47 -17.06
N ALA A 125 5.27 1.44 -16.54
CA ALA A 125 4.47 1.25 -15.34
C ALA A 125 3.40 0.17 -15.55
N MET A 126 2.75 0.14 -16.71
CA MET A 126 1.79 -0.91 -17.06
C MET A 126 2.42 -2.30 -17.04
N LEU A 127 3.65 -2.45 -17.55
CA LEU A 127 4.35 -3.73 -17.50
C LEU A 127 4.58 -4.20 -16.06
N MET A 128 4.92 -3.30 -15.16
CA MET A 128 5.07 -3.61 -13.74
C MET A 128 3.75 -4.11 -13.12
N ILE A 129 2.65 -3.44 -13.45
CA ILE A 129 1.31 -3.82 -12.98
C ILE A 129 0.88 -5.16 -13.58
N GLU A 130 1.14 -5.39 -14.85
CA GLU A 130 0.85 -6.68 -15.52
C GLU A 130 1.61 -7.84 -14.87
N GLY A 131 2.86 -7.61 -14.49
CA GLY A 131 3.67 -8.59 -13.75
C GLY A 131 3.04 -8.93 -12.40
N SER A 132 2.57 -7.93 -11.67
CA SER A 132 1.86 -8.12 -10.40
C SER A 132 0.56 -8.89 -10.61
N ALA A 133 -0.19 -8.59 -11.66
CA ALA A 133 -1.43 -9.30 -11.99
C ALA A 133 -1.14 -10.77 -12.27
N ARG A 134 -0.11 -11.07 -13.04
CA ARG A 134 0.27 -12.45 -13.34
C ARG A 134 0.65 -13.21 -12.07
N SER A 135 1.39 -12.59 -11.16
CA SER A 135 1.75 -13.22 -9.89
C SER A 135 0.55 -13.50 -8.98
N MET A 136 -0.54 -12.77 -9.17
CA MET A 136 -1.79 -12.96 -8.43
C MET A 136 -2.76 -13.94 -9.11
N GLY A 137 -2.43 -14.43 -10.30
CA GLY A 137 -3.32 -15.27 -11.09
C GLY A 137 -4.44 -14.48 -11.78
N ILE A 138 -4.21 -13.20 -12.09
CA ILE A 138 -5.14 -12.35 -12.82
C ILE A 138 -4.62 -12.19 -14.25
N GLU A 139 -5.47 -12.49 -15.24
CA GLU A 139 -5.14 -12.34 -16.65
C GLU A 139 -5.33 -10.89 -17.10
N VAL A 140 -4.44 -10.43 -17.96
CA VAL A 140 -4.57 -9.11 -18.60
C VAL A 140 -5.04 -9.34 -20.03
N LYS A 141 -6.22 -8.82 -20.36
CA LYS A 141 -6.86 -8.95 -21.66
C LYS A 141 -6.89 -7.62 -22.40
N GLY A 142 -6.83 -7.68 -23.66
CA GLY A 142 -7.09 -6.54 -24.47
C GLY A 142 -6.20 -5.65 -25.00
#